data_cd5689c52c3071fa509c962f8ba5e2c9
#
_entry.id   cd5689c52c3071fa509c962f8ba5e2c9
#
_cell.length_a   1.000
_cell.length_b   1.000
_cell.length_c   1.000
_cell.angle_alpha   90.00
_cell.angle_beta   90.00
_cell.angle_gamma   90.00
#
_symmetry.space_group_name_H-M   'P 1'
#
loop_
_entity.id
_entity.type
_entity.pdbx_description
1 polymer ?
#
loop_
_entity_poly.entity_id
_entity_poly.type
_entity_poly.pdbx_seq_one_letter_code
_entity_poly.pdbx_strand_id
1 'polypeptide(L)'
;MDETLFSIYKKQFEEEGLEANTKASRDWFFDKIDEIANVDVDRNRLKNQLPVAANYFIGRMYMFWYKPEGRLELPYYDRFPLVFMLEQYKGGFLGLNLHYLPIDMRQKLYYNLLPRATQTEFTKVTRLKIDYKYLLGKSFLRYHRPCLKRYRYQQIIGKVAHVPAPEWEVAVHLPTASWKKAPESRVHRDSRIIARKPV
;
A
#
# COMPACT_ATOMS: atom_id res chain seq x y z
N MET A 1 16.79 -2.73 -20.81
CA MET A 1 16.22 -2.84 -19.44
C MET A 1 14.72 -2.98 -19.62
N ASP A 2 14.14 -4.09 -19.15
CA ASP A 2 12.71 -4.29 -19.29
C ASP A 2 11.99 -3.28 -18.40
N GLU A 3 11.15 -2.43 -19.00
CA GLU A 3 10.31 -1.47 -18.27
C GLU A 3 9.37 -2.21 -17.32
N THR A 4 9.26 -1.73 -16.09
CA THR A 4 8.25 -2.21 -15.13
C THR A 4 6.94 -1.49 -15.36
N LEU A 5 5.82 -2.07 -14.94
CA LEU A 5 4.57 -1.32 -14.86
C LEU A 5 4.72 -0.05 -14.02
N PHE A 6 5.53 -0.14 -13.01
CA PHE A 6 5.90 0.98 -12.14
C PHE A 6 6.63 2.08 -12.93
N SER A 7 7.60 1.71 -13.78
CA SER A 7 8.31 2.68 -14.61
C SER A 7 7.47 3.19 -15.79
N ILE A 8 6.60 2.37 -16.36
CA ILE A 8 5.72 2.78 -17.46
C ILE A 8 4.76 3.88 -17.01
N TYR A 9 4.03 3.66 -15.92
CA TYR A 9 3.10 4.67 -15.42
C TYR A 9 3.83 5.92 -14.91
N LYS A 10 4.97 5.75 -14.26
CA LYS A 10 5.79 6.88 -13.85
C LYS A 10 6.27 7.70 -15.06
N LYS A 11 6.71 7.03 -16.13
CA LYS A 11 7.14 7.69 -17.36
C LYS A 11 6.00 8.46 -18.03
N GLN A 12 4.82 7.84 -18.20
CA GLN A 12 3.64 8.51 -18.76
C GLN A 12 3.26 9.76 -17.96
N PHE A 13 3.28 9.64 -16.67
CA PHE A 13 3.01 10.69 -15.72
C PHE A 13 4.03 11.84 -15.81
N GLU A 14 5.33 11.52 -15.93
CA GLU A 14 6.41 12.50 -16.14
C GLU A 14 6.34 13.15 -17.53
N GLU A 15 5.98 12.40 -18.57
CA GLU A 15 5.80 12.90 -19.94
C GLU A 15 4.66 13.93 -20.04
N GLU A 16 3.63 13.80 -19.20
CA GLU A 16 2.55 14.81 -19.10
C GLU A 16 2.92 15.99 -18.18
N GLY A 17 4.16 16.06 -17.68
CA GLY A 17 4.67 17.17 -16.86
C GLY A 17 4.04 17.25 -15.47
N LEU A 18 3.54 16.13 -14.95
CA LEU A 18 2.88 16.08 -13.66
C LEU A 18 3.89 15.83 -12.52
N GLU A 19 3.76 16.58 -11.44
CA GLU A 19 4.47 16.31 -10.20
C GLU A 19 3.71 15.28 -9.35
N ALA A 20 4.44 14.29 -8.82
CA ALA A 20 3.89 13.27 -7.93
C ALA A 20 3.31 13.88 -6.65
N ASN A 21 2.24 13.25 -6.14
CA ASN A 21 1.58 13.62 -4.89
C ASN A 21 0.91 15.01 -4.89
N THR A 22 0.59 15.53 -6.08
CA THR A 22 -0.18 16.77 -6.27
C THR A 22 -1.66 16.48 -6.51
N LYS A 23 -2.48 17.54 -6.61
CA LYS A 23 -3.87 17.40 -7.03
C LYS A 23 -3.93 16.93 -8.49
N ALA A 24 -3.10 17.47 -9.36
CA ALA A 24 -3.06 17.12 -10.78
C ALA A 24 -2.72 15.64 -11.00
N SER A 25 -1.70 15.13 -10.30
CA SER A 25 -1.35 13.72 -10.37
C SER A 25 -2.46 12.80 -9.87
N ARG A 26 -3.12 13.19 -8.77
CA ARG A 26 -4.27 12.45 -8.24
C ARG A 26 -5.42 12.37 -9.24
N ASP A 27 -5.76 13.50 -9.88
CA ASP A 27 -6.84 13.55 -10.85
C ASP A 27 -6.50 12.69 -12.08
N TRP A 28 -5.24 12.74 -12.55
CA TRP A 28 -4.74 11.88 -13.63
C TRP A 28 -4.85 10.38 -13.30
N PHE A 29 -4.41 9.95 -12.12
CA PHE A 29 -4.56 8.55 -11.69
C PHE A 29 -6.03 8.16 -11.54
N PHE A 30 -6.88 9.08 -11.14
CA PHE A 30 -8.32 8.84 -11.04
C PHE A 30 -8.94 8.59 -12.42
N ASP A 31 -8.58 9.38 -13.41
CA ASP A 31 -9.06 9.22 -14.79
C ASP A 31 -8.57 7.91 -15.44
N LYS A 32 -7.38 7.44 -15.04
CA LYS A 32 -6.78 6.19 -15.52
C LYS A 32 -7.16 4.94 -14.72
N ILE A 33 -8.05 5.07 -13.72
CA ILE A 33 -8.30 4.00 -12.74
C ILE A 33 -8.78 2.70 -13.37
N ASP A 34 -9.65 2.78 -14.38
CA ASP A 34 -10.21 1.60 -15.06
C ASP A 34 -9.15 0.92 -15.95
N GLU A 35 -8.29 1.69 -16.59
CA GLU A 35 -7.15 1.18 -17.36
C GLU A 35 -6.19 0.44 -16.44
N ILE A 36 -5.78 1.09 -15.34
CA ILE A 36 -4.84 0.54 -14.36
C ILE A 36 -5.41 -0.71 -13.68
N ALA A 37 -6.69 -0.73 -13.34
CA ALA A 37 -7.34 -1.85 -12.66
C ALA A 37 -7.33 -3.15 -13.48
N ASN A 38 -7.26 -3.05 -14.82
CA ASN A 38 -7.26 -4.20 -15.72
C ASN A 38 -5.87 -4.69 -16.13
N VAL A 39 -4.79 -4.06 -15.62
CA VAL A 39 -3.43 -4.46 -15.94
C VAL A 39 -3.07 -5.76 -15.22
N ASP A 40 -2.51 -6.72 -15.96
CA ASP A 40 -1.91 -7.90 -15.35
C ASP A 40 -0.52 -7.58 -14.81
N VAL A 41 -0.34 -7.78 -13.51
CA VAL A 41 0.91 -7.43 -12.80
C VAL A 41 1.70 -8.68 -12.46
N ASP A 42 2.88 -8.85 -13.04
CA ASP A 42 3.86 -9.82 -12.54
C ASP A 42 4.48 -9.31 -11.22
N ARG A 43 3.93 -9.80 -10.12
CA ARG A 43 4.32 -9.41 -8.76
C ARG A 43 5.77 -9.79 -8.41
N ASN A 44 6.28 -10.88 -8.97
CA ASN A 44 7.67 -11.30 -8.74
C ASN A 44 8.62 -10.35 -9.46
N ARG A 45 8.34 -10.03 -10.70
CA ARG A 45 9.11 -9.05 -11.48
C ARG A 45 9.09 -7.69 -10.79
N LEU A 46 7.92 -7.17 -10.42
CA LEU A 46 7.77 -5.92 -9.71
C LEU A 46 8.60 -5.89 -8.41
N LYS A 47 8.47 -6.93 -7.58
CA LYS A 47 9.23 -7.03 -6.32
C LYS A 47 10.74 -7.07 -6.54
N ASN A 48 11.20 -7.77 -7.57
CA ASN A 48 12.63 -7.93 -7.84
C ASN A 48 13.29 -6.65 -8.38
N GLN A 49 12.51 -5.72 -8.92
CA GLN A 49 13.00 -4.44 -9.42
C GLN A 49 13.06 -3.36 -8.32
N LEU A 50 12.35 -3.57 -7.22
CA LEU A 50 12.40 -2.68 -6.06
C LEU A 50 13.64 -2.98 -5.18
N PRO A 51 14.17 -1.97 -4.49
CA PRO A 51 15.25 -2.15 -3.54
C PRO A 51 14.88 -3.16 -2.44
N VAL A 52 15.80 -4.06 -2.12
CA VAL A 52 15.61 -4.98 -0.98
C VAL A 52 15.75 -4.21 0.32
N ALA A 53 14.80 -4.38 1.23
CA ALA A 53 14.87 -3.80 2.56
C ALA A 53 15.90 -4.54 3.42
N ALA A 54 17.04 -3.91 3.69
CA ALA A 54 18.02 -4.42 4.66
C ALA A 54 17.53 -4.23 6.10
N ASN A 55 16.81 -3.13 6.37
CA ASN A 55 16.20 -2.80 7.65
C ASN A 55 14.77 -2.33 7.45
N TYR A 56 13.94 -2.50 8.48
CA TYR A 56 12.55 -2.05 8.48
C TYR A 56 12.41 -0.77 9.30
N PHE A 57 11.75 0.24 8.70
CA PHE A 57 11.54 1.53 9.33
C PHE A 57 10.04 1.88 9.36
N ILE A 58 9.61 2.38 10.50
CA ILE A 58 8.25 2.92 10.68
C ILE A 58 8.01 4.07 9.68
N GLY A 59 6.83 4.08 9.08
CA GLY A 59 6.41 5.08 8.11
C GLY A 59 6.92 4.87 6.68
N ARG A 60 7.65 3.78 6.40
CA ARG A 60 8.03 3.36 5.06
C ARG A 60 7.05 2.34 4.48
N MET A 61 6.99 2.28 3.16
CA MET A 61 6.14 1.36 2.41
C MET A 61 6.94 0.14 1.96
N TYR A 62 6.31 -1.04 2.07
CA TYR A 62 6.91 -2.32 1.73
C TYR A 62 5.96 -3.21 0.95
N MET A 63 6.51 -4.07 0.08
CA MET A 63 5.85 -5.19 -0.59
C MET A 63 6.59 -6.48 -0.30
N PHE A 64 5.86 -7.57 -0.05
CA PHE A 64 6.46 -8.88 0.22
C PHE A 64 5.45 -10.02 0.02
N TRP A 65 5.95 -11.22 -0.20
CA TRP A 65 5.10 -12.41 -0.14
C TRP A 65 4.85 -12.81 1.30
N TYR A 66 3.60 -13.10 1.63
CA TYR A 66 3.17 -13.41 2.99
C TYR A 66 2.27 -14.64 3.05
N LYS A 67 2.54 -15.51 4.03
CA LYS A 67 1.73 -16.71 4.32
C LYS A 67 1.37 -16.71 5.80
N PRO A 68 0.21 -16.17 6.19
CA PRO A 68 -0.17 -16.03 7.60
C PRO A 68 -0.28 -17.39 8.27
N GLU A 69 0.11 -17.46 9.55
CA GLU A 69 0.03 -18.68 10.37
C GLU A 69 -1.41 -19.17 10.49
N GLY A 70 -2.33 -18.27 10.84
CA GLY A 70 -3.77 -18.57 10.95
C GLY A 70 -4.53 -18.62 9.61
N ARG A 71 -3.87 -18.90 8.49
CA ARG A 71 -4.50 -18.85 7.16
C ARG A 71 -5.71 -19.76 6.98
N LEU A 72 -5.81 -20.83 7.75
CA LEU A 72 -6.95 -21.74 7.68
C LEU A 72 -8.21 -21.14 8.32
N GLU A 73 -8.05 -20.32 9.35
CA GLU A 73 -9.12 -19.67 10.12
C GLU A 73 -9.52 -18.32 9.55
N LEU A 74 -8.59 -17.63 8.87
CA LEU A 74 -8.86 -16.33 8.27
C LEU A 74 -9.92 -16.44 7.16
N PRO A 75 -10.92 -15.54 7.12
CA PRO A 75 -11.92 -15.51 6.04
C PRO A 75 -11.30 -15.22 4.69
N TYR A 76 -10.24 -14.44 4.66
CA TYR A 76 -9.38 -14.12 3.50
C TYR A 76 -8.09 -13.46 3.96
N TYR A 77 -7.08 -13.41 3.09
CA TYR A 77 -5.85 -12.69 3.33
C TYR A 77 -5.16 -12.33 2.01
N ASP A 78 -4.38 -11.26 2.06
CA ASP A 78 -3.54 -10.82 0.96
C ASP A 78 -2.17 -11.52 1.03
N ARG A 79 -1.80 -12.21 -0.04
CA ARG A 79 -0.49 -12.88 -0.16
C ARG A 79 0.64 -11.95 -0.57
N PHE A 80 0.31 -10.80 -1.16
CA PHE A 80 1.29 -9.82 -1.64
C PHE A 80 0.92 -8.42 -1.18
N PRO A 81 0.99 -8.16 0.15
CA PRO A 81 0.55 -6.91 0.75
C PRO A 81 1.40 -5.71 0.37
N LEU A 82 0.74 -4.55 0.22
CA LEU A 82 1.33 -3.21 0.13
C LEU A 82 1.11 -2.49 1.45
N VAL A 83 2.18 -2.29 2.22
CA VAL A 83 2.06 -1.94 3.64
C VAL A 83 2.92 -0.74 4.03
N PHE A 84 2.30 0.27 4.66
CA PHE A 84 3.05 1.19 5.52
C PHE A 84 3.25 0.57 6.90
N MET A 85 4.50 0.47 7.34
CA MET A 85 4.81 0.00 8.70
C MET A 85 4.46 1.07 9.72
N LEU A 86 3.68 0.71 10.74
CA LEU A 86 3.24 1.63 11.80
C LEU A 86 4.01 1.45 13.09
N GLU A 87 4.19 0.21 13.52
CA GLU A 87 4.83 -0.12 14.80
C GLU A 87 5.57 -1.46 14.68
N GLN A 88 6.69 -1.58 15.38
CA GLN A 88 7.43 -2.84 15.49
C GLN A 88 7.17 -3.49 16.86
N TYR A 89 7.12 -4.82 16.88
CA TYR A 89 7.05 -5.61 18.10
C TYR A 89 7.92 -6.86 17.98
N LYS A 90 8.13 -7.57 19.07
CA LYS A 90 8.93 -8.79 19.07
C LYS A 90 8.37 -9.81 18.08
N GLY A 91 9.14 -10.12 17.04
CA GLY A 91 8.79 -11.10 16.00
C GLY A 91 7.91 -10.60 14.86
N GLY A 92 7.59 -9.30 14.79
CA GLY A 92 6.76 -8.78 13.72
C GLY A 92 6.52 -7.26 13.75
N PHE A 93 5.48 -6.84 13.05
CA PHE A 93 5.08 -5.44 13.00
C PHE A 93 3.57 -5.27 12.74
N LEU A 94 3.05 -4.11 13.13
CA LEU A 94 1.73 -3.62 12.73
C LEU A 94 1.88 -2.83 11.43
N GLY A 95 1.08 -3.15 10.44
CA GLY A 95 1.10 -2.49 9.15
C GLY A 95 -0.27 -2.02 8.68
N LEU A 96 -0.26 -0.99 7.85
CA LEU A 96 -1.42 -0.45 7.16
C LEU A 96 -1.42 -1.01 5.73
N ASN A 97 -2.12 -2.13 5.49
CA ASN A 97 -2.23 -2.75 4.17
C ASN A 97 -3.28 -2.05 3.32
N LEU A 98 -2.84 -1.29 2.34
CA LEU A 98 -3.70 -0.48 1.49
C LEU A 98 -4.61 -1.31 0.57
N HIS A 99 -4.24 -2.54 0.24
CA HIS A 99 -5.04 -3.42 -0.62
C HIS A 99 -6.41 -3.76 -0.06
N TYR A 100 -6.63 -3.64 1.27
CA TYR A 100 -7.95 -3.85 1.86
C TYR A 100 -8.98 -2.78 1.47
N LEU A 101 -8.56 -1.71 0.80
CA LEU A 101 -9.45 -0.68 0.28
C LEU A 101 -9.56 -0.76 -1.24
N PRO A 102 -10.76 -0.50 -1.80
CA PRO A 102 -10.87 -0.21 -3.23
C PRO A 102 -10.08 1.06 -3.56
N ILE A 103 -9.67 1.20 -4.80
CA ILE A 103 -8.69 2.22 -5.22
C ILE A 103 -9.11 3.64 -4.83
N ASP A 104 -10.40 3.99 -4.97
CA ASP A 104 -10.95 5.30 -4.61
C ASP A 104 -10.78 5.63 -3.11
N MET A 105 -11.03 4.65 -2.24
CA MET A 105 -10.86 4.80 -0.78
C MET A 105 -9.38 4.73 -0.38
N ARG A 106 -8.59 3.89 -1.06
CA ARG A 106 -7.14 3.76 -0.87
C ARG A 106 -6.45 5.08 -1.17
N GLN A 107 -6.81 5.69 -2.30
CA GLN A 107 -6.35 7.02 -2.71
C GLN A 107 -6.69 8.08 -1.66
N LYS A 108 -7.95 8.15 -1.21
CA LYS A 108 -8.37 9.09 -0.16
C LYS A 108 -7.57 8.93 1.13
N LEU A 109 -7.35 7.69 1.59
CA LEU A 109 -6.54 7.44 2.77
C LEU A 109 -5.10 7.91 2.56
N TYR A 110 -4.50 7.53 1.44
CA TYR A 110 -3.12 7.87 1.10
C TYR A 110 -2.89 9.38 1.10
N TYR A 111 -3.69 10.15 0.35
CA TYR A 111 -3.52 11.61 0.29
C TYR A 111 -3.77 12.32 1.63
N ASN A 112 -4.63 11.77 2.49
CA ASN A 112 -4.79 12.27 3.84
C ASN A 112 -3.59 11.99 4.76
N LEU A 113 -2.74 11.03 4.42
CA LEU A 113 -1.51 10.72 5.15
C LEU A 113 -0.29 11.51 4.68
N LEU A 114 -0.28 11.98 3.43
CA LEU A 114 0.86 12.71 2.84
C LEU A 114 1.34 13.91 3.66
N PRO A 115 0.47 14.75 4.29
CA PRO A 115 0.92 15.84 5.14
C PRO A 115 1.77 15.39 6.34
N ARG A 116 1.83 14.09 6.62
CA ARG A 116 2.68 13.47 7.66
C ARG A 116 4.04 13.00 7.14
N ALA A 117 4.38 13.27 5.88
CA ALA A 117 5.70 12.98 5.35
C ALA A 117 6.79 13.75 6.12
N THR A 118 7.96 13.13 6.27
CA THR A 118 9.10 13.75 6.97
C THR A 118 9.76 14.87 6.18
N GLN A 119 9.49 14.93 4.87
CA GLN A 119 10.09 15.87 3.94
C GLN A 119 9.04 16.37 2.97
N THR A 120 9.22 17.59 2.47
CA THR A 120 8.36 18.20 1.43
C THR A 120 8.63 17.53 0.08
N GLU A 121 9.91 17.28 -0.23
CA GLU A 121 10.32 16.53 -1.42
C GLU A 121 10.41 15.05 -1.11
N PHE A 122 9.80 14.23 -1.96
CA PHE A 122 9.77 12.77 -1.78
C PHE A 122 11.06 12.14 -2.28
N THR A 123 11.88 11.67 -1.35
CA THR A 123 13.16 11.00 -1.59
C THR A 123 13.11 9.54 -1.13
N LYS A 124 14.17 8.76 -1.43
CA LYS A 124 14.27 7.35 -0.97
C LYS A 124 14.25 7.19 0.56
N VAL A 125 14.55 8.25 1.32
CA VAL A 125 14.57 8.22 2.78
C VAL A 125 13.29 8.79 3.42
N THR A 126 12.39 9.36 2.64
CA THR A 126 11.12 9.90 3.11
C THR A 126 10.29 8.80 3.76
N ARG A 127 9.61 9.15 4.84
CA ARG A 127 8.69 8.29 5.59
C ARG A 127 7.50 9.08 6.12
N LEU A 128 6.41 8.40 6.44
CA LEU A 128 5.26 9.01 7.09
C LEU A 128 5.46 9.02 8.61
N LYS A 129 5.20 10.15 9.27
CA LYS A 129 5.14 10.27 10.73
C LYS A 129 3.76 9.82 11.23
N ILE A 130 3.47 8.53 11.12
CA ILE A 130 2.19 7.93 11.52
C ILE A 130 2.44 6.78 12.48
N ASP A 131 1.54 6.67 13.47
CA ASP A 131 1.44 5.53 14.38
C ASP A 131 -0.02 5.14 14.58
N TYR A 132 -0.27 4.08 15.31
CA TYR A 132 -1.62 3.61 15.59
C TYR A 132 -2.46 4.64 16.35
N LYS A 133 -1.89 5.35 17.33
CA LYS A 133 -2.59 6.39 18.11
C LYS A 133 -3.03 7.55 17.22
N TYR A 134 -2.15 7.98 16.31
CA TYR A 134 -2.49 9.02 15.33
C TYR A 134 -3.72 8.62 14.48
N LEU A 135 -3.75 7.40 13.98
CA LEU A 135 -4.85 6.91 13.16
C LEU A 135 -6.17 6.86 13.94
N LEU A 136 -6.13 6.37 15.18
CA LEU A 136 -7.32 6.32 16.06
C LEU A 136 -7.88 7.70 16.39
N GLY A 137 -7.02 8.70 16.59
CA GLY A 137 -7.39 10.06 16.95
C GLY A 137 -8.05 10.87 15.82
N LYS A 138 -8.18 10.30 14.61
CA LYS A 138 -8.67 11.03 13.42
C LYS A 138 -9.90 10.36 12.80
N SER A 139 -11.08 10.90 13.08
CA SER A 139 -12.36 10.37 12.57
C SER A 139 -12.42 10.32 11.04
N PHE A 140 -11.81 11.27 10.33
CA PHE A 140 -11.77 11.29 8.87
C PHE A 140 -10.87 10.20 8.27
N LEU A 141 -9.96 9.62 9.08
CA LEU A 141 -9.12 8.50 8.66
C LEU A 141 -9.76 7.12 8.91
N ARG A 142 -11.07 7.05 9.19
CA ARG A 142 -11.80 5.80 9.49
C ARG A 142 -11.50 4.63 8.52
N TYR A 143 -11.09 4.94 7.28
CA TYR A 143 -10.69 3.95 6.28
C TYR A 143 -9.45 3.13 6.68
N HIS A 144 -8.66 3.58 7.64
CA HIS A 144 -7.50 2.83 8.13
C HIS A 144 -7.88 1.50 8.80
N ARG A 145 -9.06 1.40 9.40
CA ARG A 145 -9.46 0.25 10.24
C ARG A 145 -9.37 -1.10 9.52
N PRO A 146 -9.95 -1.29 8.31
CA PRO A 146 -9.81 -2.56 7.61
C PRO A 146 -8.38 -2.86 7.18
N CYS A 147 -7.52 -1.83 7.09
CA CYS A 147 -6.14 -1.95 6.62
C CYS A 147 -5.16 -2.39 7.72
N LEU A 148 -5.53 -2.27 9.00
CA LEU A 148 -4.64 -2.62 10.12
C LEU A 148 -4.45 -4.13 10.19
N LYS A 149 -3.20 -4.58 9.98
CA LYS A 149 -2.82 -6.00 9.99
C LYS A 149 -1.52 -6.20 10.75
N ARG A 150 -1.46 -7.31 11.50
CA ARG A 150 -0.23 -7.76 12.15
C ARG A 150 0.49 -8.74 11.24
N TYR A 151 1.78 -8.51 11.05
CA TYR A 151 2.66 -9.35 10.26
C TYR A 151 3.75 -9.95 11.13
N ARG A 152 3.97 -11.26 11.01
CA ARG A 152 5.10 -11.94 11.66
C ARG A 152 6.24 -12.09 10.67
N TYR A 153 7.46 -11.77 11.06
CA TYR A 153 8.63 -11.87 10.19
C TYR A 153 8.82 -13.31 9.65
N GLN A 154 8.58 -14.31 10.48
CA GLN A 154 8.70 -15.73 10.12
C GLN A 154 7.73 -16.18 9.01
N GLN A 155 6.66 -15.43 8.77
CA GLN A 155 5.64 -15.73 7.76
C GLN A 155 5.89 -14.99 6.45
N ILE A 156 6.92 -14.14 6.38
CA ILE A 156 7.36 -13.47 5.15
C ILE A 156 8.15 -14.46 4.31
N ILE A 157 7.82 -14.56 3.04
CA ILE A 157 8.47 -15.46 2.10
C ILE A 157 9.49 -14.69 1.26
N GLY A 158 10.76 -15.04 1.42
CA GLY A 158 11.86 -14.42 0.69
C GLY A 158 12.14 -12.97 1.13
N LYS A 159 12.66 -12.17 0.20
CA LYS A 159 13.07 -10.79 0.47
C LYS A 159 11.87 -9.83 0.52
N VAL A 160 11.95 -8.83 1.39
CA VAL A 160 11.01 -7.70 1.45
C VAL A 160 11.51 -6.61 0.52
N ALA A 161 10.64 -6.12 -0.35
CA ALA A 161 10.91 -4.98 -1.20
C ALA A 161 10.52 -3.68 -0.49
N HIS A 162 11.43 -2.71 -0.47
CA HIS A 162 11.14 -1.35 -0.06
C HIS A 162 10.61 -0.56 -1.25
N VAL A 163 9.44 0.05 -1.12
CA VAL A 163 8.89 0.97 -2.11
C VAL A 163 9.38 2.38 -1.77
N PRO A 164 10.27 2.98 -2.58
CA PRO A 164 10.75 4.34 -2.33
C PRO A 164 9.60 5.35 -2.38
N ALA A 165 9.69 6.43 -1.61
CA ALA A 165 8.61 7.41 -1.52
C ALA A 165 8.22 8.07 -2.85
N PRO A 166 9.12 8.34 -3.81
CA PRO A 166 8.74 8.79 -5.14
C PRO A 166 7.83 7.83 -5.91
N GLU A 167 7.80 6.56 -5.52
CA GLU A 167 7.02 5.50 -6.15
C GLU A 167 5.70 5.20 -5.42
N TRP A 168 5.45 5.79 -4.25
CA TRP A 168 4.28 5.47 -3.42
C TRP A 168 2.96 5.69 -4.15
N GLU A 169 2.84 6.81 -4.87
CA GLU A 169 1.61 7.17 -5.57
C GLU A 169 1.27 6.13 -6.65
N VAL A 170 2.25 5.74 -7.46
CA VAL A 170 2.07 4.67 -8.46
C VAL A 170 1.70 3.35 -7.77
N ALA A 171 2.43 2.97 -6.71
CA ALA A 171 2.18 1.72 -5.98
C ALA A 171 0.77 1.63 -5.39
N VAL A 172 0.25 2.75 -4.91
CA VAL A 172 -1.12 2.85 -4.36
C VAL A 172 -2.18 2.54 -5.40
N HIS A 173 -1.96 2.89 -6.66
CA HIS A 173 -2.92 2.69 -7.73
C HIS A 173 -2.81 1.33 -8.43
N LEU A 174 -1.66 0.65 -8.36
CA LEU A 174 -1.47 -0.63 -9.04
C LEU A 174 -2.32 -1.76 -8.42
N PRO A 175 -2.90 -2.68 -9.25
CA PRO A 175 -3.67 -3.83 -8.80
C PRO A 175 -2.77 -5.00 -8.36
N THR A 176 -1.90 -4.75 -7.39
CA THR A 176 -0.88 -5.73 -6.95
C THR A 176 -1.37 -6.72 -5.90
N ALA A 177 -2.56 -6.56 -5.36
CA ALA A 177 -3.15 -7.47 -4.38
C ALA A 177 -3.17 -8.94 -4.86
N SER A 178 -2.96 -9.89 -3.94
CA SER A 178 -3.05 -11.33 -4.24
C SER A 178 -3.92 -12.02 -3.20
N TRP A 179 -5.22 -11.95 -3.40
CA TRP A 179 -6.21 -12.46 -2.47
C TRP A 179 -6.29 -14.00 -2.46
N LYS A 180 -6.52 -14.57 -1.28
CA LYS A 180 -6.85 -15.97 -1.05
C LYS A 180 -8.14 -16.09 -0.25
N LYS A 181 -8.94 -17.10 -0.57
CA LYS A 181 -10.21 -17.52 0.05
C LYS A 181 -11.41 -16.60 -0.25
N ALA A 182 -11.20 -15.42 -0.80
CA ALA A 182 -12.28 -14.56 -1.27
C ALA A 182 -11.83 -13.72 -2.47
N PRO A 183 -12.75 -13.34 -3.36
CA PRO A 183 -12.48 -12.37 -4.40
C PRO A 183 -12.31 -10.97 -3.80
N GLU A 184 -11.59 -10.12 -4.50
CA GLU A 184 -11.31 -8.74 -4.08
C GLU A 184 -12.58 -7.93 -3.79
N SER A 185 -13.63 -8.12 -4.59
CA SER A 185 -14.93 -7.48 -4.42
C SER A 185 -15.55 -7.74 -3.04
N ARG A 186 -15.43 -8.98 -2.52
CA ARG A 186 -15.88 -9.32 -1.17
C ARG A 186 -15.04 -8.62 -0.11
N VAL A 187 -13.72 -8.64 -0.24
CA VAL A 187 -12.81 -7.95 0.69
C VAL A 187 -13.14 -6.47 0.78
N HIS A 188 -13.32 -5.82 -0.35
CA HIS A 188 -13.63 -4.39 -0.40
C HIS A 188 -15.02 -4.06 0.15
N ARG A 189 -16.03 -4.92 -0.07
CA ARG A 189 -17.35 -4.79 0.55
C ARG A 189 -17.26 -4.86 2.09
N ASP A 190 -16.57 -5.85 2.61
CA ASP A 190 -16.39 -6.04 4.06
C ASP A 190 -15.61 -4.86 4.67
N SER A 191 -14.61 -4.35 3.97
CA SER A 191 -13.84 -3.18 4.37
C SER A 191 -14.68 -1.90 4.45
N ARG A 192 -15.61 -1.70 3.51
CA ARG A 192 -16.56 -0.58 3.57
C ARG A 192 -17.47 -0.67 4.80
N ILE A 193 -17.91 -1.87 5.17
CA ILE A 193 -18.72 -2.10 6.38
C ILE A 193 -17.90 -1.77 7.63
N ILE A 194 -16.66 -2.26 7.71
CA ILE A 194 -15.76 -1.98 8.86
C ILE A 194 -15.50 -0.48 9.00
N ALA A 195 -15.22 0.21 7.88
CA ALA A 195 -14.94 1.64 7.88
C ALA A 195 -16.14 2.51 8.33
N ARG A 196 -17.37 2.02 8.19
CA ARG A 196 -18.60 2.74 8.57
C ARG A 196 -19.00 2.55 10.04
N LYS A 197 -18.48 1.53 10.72
CA LYS A 197 -18.83 1.31 12.14
C LYS A 197 -18.40 2.51 12.98
N PRO A 198 -19.24 3.00 13.87
CA PRO A 198 -18.84 4.02 14.84
C PRO A 198 -17.67 3.53 15.71
N VAL A 199 -16.93 4.46 16.30
CA VAL A 199 -15.87 4.18 17.27
C VAL A 199 -16.53 3.89 18.61
#